data_c973f8c9130a01f49f9b297e3acf95f2
#
_entry.id   c973f8c9130a01f49f9b297e3acf95f2
#
_cell.length_a   1.000
_cell.length_b   1.000
_cell.length_c   1.000
_cell.angle_alpha   90.00
_cell.angle_beta   90.00
_cell.angle_gamma   90.00
#
_symmetry.space_group_name_H-M   'P 1'
#
loop_
_entity.id
_entity.type
_entity.pdbx_description
1 polymer ?
#
loop_
_entity_poly.entity_id
_entity_poly.type
_entity_poly.pdbx_seq_one_letter_code
_entity_poly.pdbx_strand_id
1 'polypeptide(L)'
;MRFFKFSTSFLLTILSTVLLVLQSCSPNNVTLQNNYKKYFDDAALTGSFGLFDNGSGEFYIYNLAQFKDSSYAPASTFEIVNALVGIETGRIVDEKMMLSVDSAGPIRMDSAFKQTSVPYFMEVARRIGKDTMQQWLDSLQYGSKQMGTAVDSFWLNNTLTVRPDEQLGLVKKLYFGQLPFQKRSQEMVKMLMLQTANANYKMSYKTGLNYKQNGNAVVWIIGWIEENKHPYFFVLQTEGAASSDIKNASMSLLNKILKEQGFFEGKR
;
A
#
# COMPACT_ATOMS: atom_id res chain seq x y z
N MET A 1 -9.50 -40.56 55.84
CA MET A 1 -8.97 -39.71 54.81
C MET A 1 -8.54 -40.63 53.65
N ARG A 2 -9.36 -40.69 52.58
CA ARG A 2 -9.07 -41.56 51.39
C ARG A 2 -8.32 -40.71 50.38
N PHE A 3 -7.05 -40.99 50.15
CA PHE A 3 -6.26 -40.38 49.06
C PHE A 3 -6.61 -41.10 47.75
N PHE A 4 -7.18 -40.36 46.81
CA PHE A 4 -7.34 -40.81 45.42
C PHE A 4 -5.98 -40.85 44.75
N LYS A 5 -5.47 -42.06 44.42
CA LYS A 5 -4.29 -42.24 43.57
C LYS A 5 -4.78 -42.06 42.12
N PHE A 6 -4.48 -40.92 41.50
CA PHE A 6 -4.61 -40.80 40.07
C PHE A 6 -3.57 -41.64 39.36
N SER A 7 -4.04 -42.52 38.46
CA SER A 7 -3.15 -43.40 37.68
C SER A 7 -2.27 -42.55 36.76
N THR A 8 -0.96 -42.85 36.74
CA THR A 8 0.00 -42.21 35.85
C THR A 8 -0.38 -42.31 34.35
N SER A 9 -1.15 -43.35 33.99
CA SER A 9 -1.71 -43.52 32.65
C SER A 9 -2.73 -42.43 32.25
N PHE A 10 -3.52 -41.93 33.23
CA PHE A 10 -4.51 -40.88 32.98
C PHE A 10 -3.86 -39.50 32.76
N LEU A 11 -2.74 -39.23 33.47
CA LEU A 11 -1.95 -38.01 33.23
C LEU A 11 -1.24 -38.04 31.88
N LEU A 12 -0.73 -39.20 31.44
CA LEU A 12 -0.08 -39.33 30.11
C LEU A 12 -1.07 -39.15 28.96
N THR A 13 -2.31 -39.64 29.11
CA THR A 13 -3.35 -39.43 28.06
C THR A 13 -3.78 -37.97 27.97
N ILE A 14 -3.91 -37.24 29.06
CA ILE A 14 -4.23 -35.82 29.06
C ILE A 14 -3.07 -35.00 28.43
N LEU A 15 -1.83 -35.33 28.75
CA LEU A 15 -0.66 -34.65 28.20
C LEU A 15 -0.51 -34.88 26.69
N SER A 16 -0.82 -36.09 26.20
CA SER A 16 -0.82 -36.45 24.77
C SER A 16 -1.92 -35.73 23.99
N THR A 17 -3.12 -35.57 24.57
CA THR A 17 -4.22 -34.81 23.93
C THR A 17 -3.95 -33.31 23.89
N VAL A 18 -3.31 -32.74 24.92
CA VAL A 18 -2.92 -31.32 24.92
C VAL A 18 -1.82 -31.02 23.89
N LEU A 19 -0.86 -31.96 23.67
CA LEU A 19 0.18 -31.78 22.64
C LEU A 19 -0.40 -31.83 21.22
N LEU A 20 -1.46 -32.60 20.98
CA LEU A 20 -2.10 -32.71 19.64
C LEU A 20 -2.91 -31.45 19.26
N VAL A 21 -3.38 -30.68 20.22
CA VAL A 21 -4.14 -29.44 19.96
C VAL A 21 -3.22 -28.26 19.61
N LEU A 22 -1.91 -28.34 19.91
CA LEU A 22 -0.96 -27.27 19.61
C LEU A 22 -0.38 -27.31 18.18
N GLN A 23 -0.74 -28.32 17.39
CA GLN A 23 -0.45 -28.34 15.93
C GLN A 23 -1.59 -27.74 15.13
N SER A 24 -2.09 -26.59 15.54
CA SER A 24 -2.83 -25.73 14.64
C SER A 24 -1.83 -25.14 13.64
N CYS A 25 -1.56 -25.84 12.54
CA CYS A 25 -1.00 -25.24 11.35
C CYS A 25 -1.96 -24.11 10.95
N SER A 26 -1.59 -22.86 11.18
CA SER A 26 -2.25 -21.76 10.48
C SER A 26 -2.10 -22.07 8.98
N PRO A 27 -3.18 -22.12 8.20
CA PRO A 27 -3.06 -22.39 6.78
C PRO A 27 -2.11 -21.34 6.20
N ASN A 28 -1.10 -21.80 5.43
CA ASN A 28 -0.23 -20.89 4.72
C ASN A 28 -1.07 -20.25 3.60
N ASN A 29 -1.56 -19.05 3.83
CA ASN A 29 -2.39 -18.30 2.88
C ASN A 29 -1.55 -17.49 1.88
N VAL A 30 -0.33 -17.92 1.60
CA VAL A 30 0.58 -17.26 0.65
C VAL A 30 0.91 -18.21 -0.48
N THR A 31 0.49 -17.84 -1.69
CA THR A 31 0.83 -18.52 -2.94
C THR A 31 1.91 -17.73 -3.68
N LEU A 32 3.08 -18.37 -3.90
CA LEU A 32 4.19 -17.75 -4.60
C LEU A 32 3.97 -17.76 -6.11
N GLN A 33 4.09 -16.59 -6.75
CA GLN A 33 3.86 -16.37 -8.18
C GLN A 33 5.18 -16.25 -8.96
N ASN A 34 6.03 -17.28 -8.90
CA ASN A 34 7.35 -17.27 -9.55
C ASN A 34 7.29 -17.14 -11.08
N ASN A 35 6.15 -17.53 -11.69
CA ASN A 35 5.88 -17.38 -13.11
C ASN A 35 5.81 -15.90 -13.56
N TYR A 36 5.60 -14.94 -12.66
CA TYR A 36 5.60 -13.50 -13.00
C TYR A 36 7.00 -12.97 -13.32
N LYS A 37 8.07 -13.71 -12.95
CA LYS A 37 9.45 -13.33 -13.30
C LYS A 37 9.58 -12.98 -14.79
N LYS A 38 8.97 -13.77 -15.67
CA LYS A 38 8.98 -13.51 -17.12
C LYS A 38 8.46 -12.14 -17.51
N TYR A 39 7.43 -11.61 -16.80
CA TYR A 39 6.85 -10.31 -17.11
C TYR A 39 7.74 -9.15 -16.65
N PHE A 40 8.42 -9.33 -15.51
CA PHE A 40 9.43 -8.39 -15.06
C PHE A 40 10.64 -8.37 -16.00
N ASP A 41 11.13 -9.53 -16.42
CA ASP A 41 12.24 -9.67 -17.37
C ASP A 41 11.89 -9.03 -18.74
N ASP A 42 10.71 -9.31 -19.29
CA ASP A 42 10.21 -8.73 -20.55
C ASP A 42 10.13 -7.20 -20.50
N ALA A 43 9.84 -6.64 -19.33
CA ALA A 43 9.78 -5.20 -19.10
C ALA A 43 11.14 -4.58 -18.76
N ALA A 44 12.21 -5.37 -18.65
CA ALA A 44 13.52 -4.95 -18.13
C ALA A 44 13.43 -4.28 -16.76
N LEU A 45 12.54 -4.78 -15.89
CA LEU A 45 12.31 -4.30 -14.54
C LEU A 45 12.63 -5.41 -13.52
N THR A 46 13.03 -5.00 -12.32
CA THR A 46 13.07 -5.83 -11.12
C THR A 46 12.04 -5.33 -10.13
N GLY A 47 11.76 -6.12 -9.08
CA GLY A 47 10.81 -5.65 -8.06
C GLY A 47 10.02 -6.78 -7.41
N SER A 48 8.89 -6.40 -6.83
CA SER A 48 7.94 -7.33 -6.20
C SER A 48 6.50 -6.95 -6.51
N PHE A 49 5.63 -7.95 -6.46
CA PHE A 49 4.19 -7.77 -6.59
C PHE A 49 3.48 -8.56 -5.49
N GLY A 50 2.42 -7.97 -4.92
CA GLY A 50 1.51 -8.65 -4.01
C GLY A 50 0.07 -8.32 -4.34
N LEU A 51 -0.78 -9.35 -4.36
CA LEU A 51 -2.23 -9.27 -4.47
C LEU A 51 -2.83 -9.98 -3.27
N PHE A 52 -3.76 -9.34 -2.58
CA PHE A 52 -4.57 -9.95 -1.54
C PHE A 52 -6.02 -10.07 -2.00
N ASP A 53 -6.51 -11.31 -2.08
CA ASP A 53 -7.91 -11.62 -2.33
C ASP A 53 -8.68 -11.55 -1.00
N ASN A 54 -9.57 -10.57 -0.85
CA ASN A 54 -10.30 -10.40 0.40
C ASN A 54 -11.37 -11.48 0.63
N GLY A 55 -11.81 -12.19 -0.40
CA GLY A 55 -12.82 -13.25 -0.29
C GLY A 55 -12.24 -14.55 0.25
N SER A 56 -11.13 -14.98 -0.34
CA SER A 56 -10.44 -16.20 0.09
C SER A 56 -9.49 -15.99 1.27
N GLY A 57 -9.04 -14.73 1.49
CA GLY A 57 -7.97 -14.43 2.44
C GLY A 57 -6.57 -14.81 1.95
N GLU A 58 -6.42 -15.10 0.66
CA GLU A 58 -5.18 -15.56 0.03
C GLU A 58 -4.31 -14.39 -0.44
N PHE A 59 -3.00 -14.56 -0.28
CA PHE A 59 -1.98 -13.68 -0.87
C PHE A 59 -1.32 -14.36 -2.06
N TYR A 60 -1.22 -13.65 -3.17
CA TYR A 60 -0.48 -14.03 -4.37
C TYR A 60 0.73 -13.12 -4.48
N ILE A 61 1.94 -13.64 -4.24
CA ILE A 61 3.16 -12.81 -4.10
C ILE A 61 4.24 -13.27 -5.08
N TYR A 62 4.77 -12.32 -5.84
CA TYR A 62 6.02 -12.46 -6.57
C TYR A 62 7.16 -11.80 -5.80
N ASN A 63 8.31 -12.47 -5.69
CA ASN A 63 9.50 -12.04 -4.99
C ASN A 63 9.23 -11.70 -3.51
N LEU A 64 8.87 -12.74 -2.75
CA LEU A 64 8.47 -12.62 -1.34
C LEU A 64 9.54 -11.94 -0.49
N ALA A 65 10.82 -12.23 -0.71
CA ALA A 65 11.90 -11.62 0.05
C ALA A 65 11.92 -10.10 -0.13
N GLN A 66 11.85 -9.61 -1.36
CA GLN A 66 11.80 -8.17 -1.63
C GLN A 66 10.50 -7.54 -1.12
N PHE A 67 9.37 -8.26 -1.21
CA PHE A 67 8.07 -7.81 -0.73
C PHE A 67 8.04 -7.58 0.78
N LYS A 68 8.75 -8.42 1.56
CA LYS A 68 8.73 -8.41 3.03
C LYS A 68 9.91 -7.67 3.67
N ASP A 69 11.09 -7.73 3.03
CA ASP A 69 12.34 -7.36 3.70
C ASP A 69 12.99 -6.11 3.11
N SER A 70 12.52 -5.63 1.95
CA SER A 70 13.08 -4.43 1.31
C SER A 70 12.17 -3.22 1.49
N SER A 71 12.76 -2.08 1.83
CA SER A 71 12.04 -0.82 2.01
C SER A 71 12.59 0.28 1.10
N TYR A 72 11.69 1.16 0.65
CA TYR A 72 11.97 2.23 -0.31
C TYR A 72 11.24 3.51 0.07
N ALA A 73 11.73 4.67 -0.38
CA ALA A 73 10.96 5.89 -0.25
C ALA A 73 9.57 5.71 -0.90
N PRO A 74 8.48 6.07 -0.20
CA PRO A 74 7.13 5.91 -0.74
C PRO A 74 6.85 6.83 -1.93
N ALA A 75 7.65 7.87 -2.14
CA ALA A 75 7.44 8.87 -3.16
C ALA A 75 5.99 9.40 -3.10
N SER A 76 5.37 9.66 -4.23
CA SER A 76 4.01 10.21 -4.26
C SER A 76 2.91 9.26 -3.80
N THR A 77 3.19 8.00 -3.45
CA THR A 77 2.19 7.19 -2.71
C THR A 77 1.96 7.71 -1.30
N PHE A 78 2.93 8.44 -0.72
CA PHE A 78 2.76 9.15 0.55
C PHE A 78 1.68 10.22 0.51
N GLU A 79 1.29 10.71 -0.67
CA GLU A 79 0.21 11.68 -0.83
C GLU A 79 -1.14 11.15 -0.29
N ILE A 80 -1.32 9.82 -0.20
CA ILE A 80 -2.46 9.20 0.49
C ILE A 80 -2.46 9.60 1.97
N VAL A 81 -1.34 9.41 2.66
CA VAL A 81 -1.19 9.75 4.09
C VAL A 81 -1.23 11.26 4.29
N ASN A 82 -0.54 12.02 3.45
CA ASN A 82 -0.51 13.47 3.52
C ASN A 82 -1.91 14.08 3.34
N ALA A 83 -2.71 13.57 2.39
CA ALA A 83 -4.10 13.96 2.21
C ALA A 83 -4.97 13.60 3.42
N LEU A 84 -4.86 12.37 3.95
CA LEU A 84 -5.60 11.95 5.14
C LEU A 84 -5.32 12.88 6.33
N VAL A 85 -4.05 13.13 6.63
CA VAL A 85 -3.63 14.03 7.72
C VAL A 85 -4.08 15.47 7.46
N GLY A 86 -3.93 15.95 6.22
CA GLY A 86 -4.35 17.30 5.82
C GLY A 86 -5.85 17.53 6.02
N ILE A 87 -6.69 16.55 5.65
CA ILE A 87 -8.16 16.62 5.83
C ILE A 87 -8.51 16.52 7.32
N GLU A 88 -7.91 15.56 8.03
CA GLU A 88 -8.18 15.31 9.45
C GLU A 88 -7.87 16.52 10.33
N THR A 89 -6.78 17.22 10.01
CA THR A 89 -6.33 18.42 10.74
C THR A 89 -6.93 19.72 10.22
N GLY A 90 -7.86 19.66 9.25
CA GLY A 90 -8.51 20.81 8.65
C GLY A 90 -7.59 21.70 7.78
N ARG A 91 -6.41 21.20 7.41
CA ARG A 91 -5.49 21.88 6.47
C ARG A 91 -5.94 21.73 5.02
N ILE A 92 -6.72 20.69 4.75
CA ILE A 92 -7.51 20.50 3.52
C ILE A 92 -8.98 20.49 3.93
N VAL A 93 -9.75 21.42 3.39
CA VAL A 93 -11.18 21.57 3.72
C VAL A 93 -12.03 20.57 2.92
N ASP A 94 -11.75 20.48 1.62
CA ASP A 94 -12.43 19.58 0.68
C ASP A 94 -11.57 19.27 -0.54
N GLU A 95 -12.09 18.44 -1.44
CA GLU A 95 -11.40 18.02 -2.67
C GLU A 95 -11.24 19.15 -3.71
N LYS A 96 -11.94 20.26 -3.53
CA LYS A 96 -11.89 21.45 -4.42
C LYS A 96 -10.96 22.53 -3.91
N MET A 97 -10.42 22.39 -2.71
CA MET A 97 -9.53 23.37 -2.11
C MET A 97 -8.36 23.69 -3.04
N MET A 98 -8.17 24.97 -3.34
CA MET A 98 -7.11 25.44 -4.23
C MET A 98 -5.92 25.95 -3.43
N LEU A 99 -4.71 25.59 -3.90
CA LEU A 99 -3.46 26.15 -3.40
C LEU A 99 -2.64 26.69 -4.56
N SER A 100 -2.07 27.87 -4.38
CA SER A 100 -1.04 28.42 -5.27
C SER A 100 0.32 27.93 -4.76
N VAL A 101 1.00 27.09 -5.54
CA VAL A 101 2.22 26.38 -5.09
C VAL A 101 3.45 26.68 -5.95
N ASP A 102 3.22 27.22 -7.15
CA ASP A 102 4.25 27.60 -8.12
C ASP A 102 3.73 28.71 -9.05
N SER A 103 4.53 29.06 -10.08
CA SER A 103 4.19 30.05 -11.08
C SER A 103 3.06 29.64 -12.04
N ALA A 104 2.65 28.37 -12.04
CA ALA A 104 1.54 27.89 -12.89
C ALA A 104 0.16 28.28 -12.35
N GLY A 105 0.11 28.83 -11.12
CA GLY A 105 -1.10 29.29 -10.48
C GLY A 105 -1.76 28.25 -9.56
N PRO A 106 -3.00 28.54 -9.10
CA PRO A 106 -3.66 27.67 -8.14
C PRO A 106 -4.13 26.37 -8.79
N ILE A 107 -3.87 25.25 -8.09
CA ILE A 107 -4.35 23.93 -8.48
C ILE A 107 -5.31 23.39 -7.39
N ARG A 108 -6.38 22.70 -7.81
CA ARG A 108 -7.32 22.04 -6.92
C ARG A 108 -6.73 20.76 -6.33
N MET A 109 -7.16 20.39 -5.14
CA MET A 109 -6.70 19.19 -4.41
C MET A 109 -6.95 17.91 -5.21
N ASP A 110 -8.13 17.70 -5.79
CA ASP A 110 -8.46 16.54 -6.60
C ASP A 110 -7.57 16.42 -7.85
N SER A 111 -7.31 17.54 -8.53
CA SER A 111 -6.41 17.60 -9.68
C SER A 111 -4.96 17.34 -9.25
N ALA A 112 -4.51 17.95 -8.15
CA ALA A 112 -3.18 17.75 -7.59
C ALA A 112 -2.93 16.28 -7.23
N PHE A 113 -3.91 15.62 -6.61
CA PHE A 113 -3.81 14.20 -6.25
C PHE A 113 -3.72 13.30 -7.49
N LYS A 114 -4.58 13.53 -8.50
CA LYS A 114 -4.57 12.77 -9.76
C LYS A 114 -3.29 12.96 -10.57
N GLN A 115 -2.82 14.20 -10.67
CA GLN A 115 -1.62 14.55 -11.42
C GLN A 115 -0.32 14.29 -10.65
N THR A 116 -0.43 13.92 -9.38
CA THR A 116 0.73 13.69 -8.52
C THR A 116 1.56 14.98 -8.38
N SER A 117 0.91 16.08 -8.00
CA SER A 117 1.55 17.40 -7.83
C SER A 117 2.37 17.44 -6.54
N VAL A 118 3.65 17.13 -6.64
CA VAL A 118 4.58 17.21 -5.50
C VAL A 118 4.54 18.58 -4.82
N PRO A 119 4.57 19.74 -5.54
CA PRO A 119 4.52 21.04 -4.90
C PRO A 119 3.26 21.28 -4.04
N TYR A 120 2.09 20.76 -4.48
CA TYR A 120 0.86 20.86 -3.70
C TYR A 120 1.00 20.15 -2.36
N PHE A 121 1.49 18.91 -2.37
CA PHE A 121 1.61 18.11 -1.15
C PHE A 121 2.78 18.53 -0.27
N MET A 122 3.83 19.15 -0.82
CA MET A 122 4.84 19.85 -0.03
C MET A 122 4.23 21.00 0.78
N GLU A 123 3.38 21.82 0.16
CA GLU A 123 2.69 22.91 0.84
C GLU A 123 1.70 22.39 1.90
N VAL A 124 0.95 21.34 1.60
CA VAL A 124 0.07 20.69 2.60
C VAL A 124 0.88 20.20 3.79
N ALA A 125 2.03 19.56 3.58
CA ALA A 125 2.89 19.08 4.67
C ALA A 125 3.44 20.25 5.52
N ARG A 126 3.83 21.37 4.91
CA ARG A 126 4.23 22.59 5.65
C ARG A 126 3.09 23.11 6.54
N ARG A 127 1.87 23.13 6.02
CA ARG A 127 0.67 23.57 6.79
C ARG A 127 0.30 22.62 7.92
N ILE A 128 0.50 21.31 7.74
CA ILE A 128 0.34 20.30 8.80
C ILE A 128 1.37 20.55 9.90
N GLY A 129 2.61 20.78 9.53
CA GLY A 129 3.73 20.97 10.44
C GLY A 129 4.36 19.66 10.91
N LYS A 130 5.61 19.76 11.36
CA LYS A 130 6.46 18.60 11.66
C LYS A 130 5.90 17.74 12.78
N ASP A 131 5.55 18.35 13.92
CA ASP A 131 5.15 17.61 15.11
C ASP A 131 3.84 16.86 14.87
N THR A 132 2.86 17.49 14.22
CA THR A 132 1.60 16.87 13.86
C THR A 132 1.81 15.72 12.87
N MET A 133 2.63 15.92 11.85
CA MET A 133 2.93 14.85 10.87
C MET A 133 3.63 13.67 11.55
N GLN A 134 4.58 13.91 12.45
CA GLN A 134 5.26 12.85 13.19
C GLN A 134 4.28 12.06 14.07
N GLN A 135 3.37 12.72 14.79
CA GLN A 135 2.34 12.05 15.57
C GLN A 135 1.47 11.11 14.71
N TRP A 136 1.13 11.53 13.49
CA TRP A 136 0.35 10.70 12.57
C TRP A 136 1.16 9.53 12.00
N LEU A 137 2.43 9.71 11.66
CA LEU A 137 3.31 8.60 11.26
C LEU A 137 3.44 7.54 12.37
N ASP A 138 3.56 8.00 13.61
CA ASP A 138 3.63 7.12 14.79
C ASP A 138 2.31 6.39 15.04
N SER A 139 1.17 7.10 14.95
CA SER A 139 -0.17 6.52 15.10
C SER A 139 -0.48 5.47 14.03
N LEU A 140 -0.09 5.73 12.79
CA LEU A 140 -0.25 4.81 11.65
C LEU A 140 0.75 3.66 11.67
N GLN A 141 1.84 3.77 12.44
CA GLN A 141 3.00 2.89 12.35
C GLN A 141 3.51 2.78 10.88
N TYR A 142 3.60 3.94 10.19
CA TYR A 142 3.87 3.98 8.77
C TYR A 142 5.38 3.92 8.48
N GLY A 143 5.82 2.82 7.90
CA GLY A 143 7.19 2.60 7.48
C GLY A 143 8.21 2.84 8.60
N SER A 144 9.35 3.45 8.25
CA SER A 144 10.41 3.80 9.20
C SER A 144 10.03 4.92 10.18
N LYS A 145 8.96 5.66 9.94
CA LYS A 145 8.50 6.84 10.70
C LYS A 145 9.50 8.00 10.74
N GLN A 146 10.56 7.95 9.95
CA GLN A 146 11.62 8.93 9.95
C GLN A 146 11.25 10.14 9.07
N MET A 147 11.32 11.36 9.62
CA MET A 147 11.05 12.58 8.86
C MET A 147 12.30 13.43 8.59
N GLY A 148 13.36 13.27 9.38
CA GLY A 148 14.53 14.14 9.29
C GLY A 148 14.21 15.60 9.63
N THR A 149 14.85 16.54 8.94
CA THR A 149 14.67 17.99 9.18
C THR A 149 13.65 18.64 8.26
N ALA A 150 13.49 18.13 7.02
CA ALA A 150 12.62 18.70 5.99
C ALA A 150 11.21 18.10 6.07
N VAL A 151 10.24 18.88 6.56
CA VAL A 151 8.84 18.44 6.72
C VAL A 151 8.13 18.21 5.39
N ASP A 152 8.61 18.77 4.32
CA ASP A 152 7.94 18.84 3.01
C ASP A 152 8.56 17.94 1.92
N SER A 153 9.57 17.13 2.26
CA SER A 153 10.27 16.29 1.27
C SER A 153 10.77 14.93 1.78
N PHE A 154 10.57 14.62 3.05
CA PHE A 154 11.10 13.42 3.69
C PHE A 154 10.64 12.09 3.04
N TRP A 155 9.53 12.09 2.31
CA TRP A 155 9.02 10.94 1.57
C TRP A 155 9.60 10.79 0.16
N LEU A 156 10.42 11.75 -0.29
CA LEU A 156 11.04 11.79 -1.62
C LEU A 156 12.53 11.42 -1.61
N ASN A 157 13.20 11.48 -0.45
CA ASN A 157 14.65 11.43 -0.34
C ASN A 157 15.19 10.23 0.47
N ASN A 158 14.41 9.16 0.59
CA ASN A 158 14.72 7.96 1.39
C ASN A 158 14.86 8.18 2.91
N THR A 159 14.52 9.35 3.46
CA THR A 159 14.43 9.53 4.91
C THR A 159 13.31 8.68 5.49
N LEU A 160 12.12 8.78 4.90
CA LEU A 160 11.02 7.85 5.15
C LEU A 160 11.11 6.70 4.16
N THR A 161 11.09 5.47 4.67
CA THR A 161 11.03 4.27 3.83
C THR A 161 9.89 3.37 4.28
N VAL A 162 9.31 2.61 3.33
CA VAL A 162 8.18 1.73 3.56
C VAL A 162 8.35 0.44 2.74
N ARG A 163 7.90 -0.68 3.29
CA ARG A 163 7.92 -1.98 2.60
C ARG A 163 6.64 -2.17 1.75
N PRO A 164 6.71 -3.01 0.71
CA PRO A 164 5.53 -3.36 -0.09
C PRO A 164 4.36 -3.94 0.73
N ASP A 165 4.62 -4.80 1.72
CA ASP A 165 3.58 -5.38 2.56
C ASP A 165 2.90 -4.32 3.46
N GLU A 166 3.63 -3.31 3.93
CA GLU A 166 3.07 -2.18 4.68
C GLU A 166 2.16 -1.31 3.80
N GLN A 167 2.55 -1.07 2.54
CA GLN A 167 1.73 -0.35 1.57
C GLN A 167 0.43 -1.12 1.24
N LEU A 168 0.50 -2.45 1.11
CA LEU A 168 -0.68 -3.29 0.94
C LEU A 168 -1.62 -3.19 2.14
N GLY A 169 -1.06 -3.22 3.35
CA GLY A 169 -1.81 -3.02 4.59
C GLY A 169 -2.48 -1.65 4.68
N LEU A 170 -1.79 -0.58 4.24
CA LEU A 170 -2.34 0.77 4.20
C LEU A 170 -3.59 0.86 3.31
N VAL A 171 -3.50 0.41 2.05
CA VAL A 171 -4.62 0.53 1.11
C VAL A 171 -5.80 -0.37 1.51
N LYS A 172 -5.53 -1.54 2.09
CA LYS A 172 -6.57 -2.42 2.66
C LYS A 172 -7.31 -1.74 3.82
N LYS A 173 -6.57 -1.21 4.80
CA LYS A 173 -7.16 -0.49 5.94
C LYS A 173 -7.93 0.75 5.50
N LEU A 174 -7.41 1.51 4.53
CA LEU A 174 -8.12 2.66 3.96
C LEU A 174 -9.45 2.26 3.33
N TYR A 175 -9.46 1.20 2.52
CA TYR A 175 -10.69 0.72 1.86
C TYR A 175 -11.79 0.40 2.88
N PHE A 176 -11.45 -0.30 3.97
CA PHE A 176 -12.40 -0.69 5.01
C PHE A 176 -12.65 0.40 6.07
N GLY A 177 -12.06 1.58 5.95
CA GLY A 177 -12.21 2.65 6.93
C GLY A 177 -11.61 2.32 8.30
N GLN A 178 -10.55 1.51 8.34
CA GLN A 178 -9.90 0.99 9.55
C GLN A 178 -8.65 1.78 9.97
N LEU A 179 -8.32 2.85 9.25
CA LEU A 179 -7.26 3.76 9.66
C LEU A 179 -7.76 4.66 10.81
N PRO A 180 -6.87 5.20 11.67
CA PRO A 180 -7.25 6.03 12.83
C PRO A 180 -7.66 7.46 12.43
N PHE A 181 -8.44 7.60 11.37
CA PHE A 181 -8.99 8.85 10.85
C PHE A 181 -10.52 8.81 10.86
N GLN A 182 -11.15 9.98 10.90
CA GLN A 182 -12.58 10.08 10.73
C GLN A 182 -13.02 9.44 9.40
N LYS A 183 -14.24 8.90 9.37
CA LYS A 183 -14.81 8.29 8.18
C LYS A 183 -14.79 9.25 6.98
N ARG A 184 -15.12 10.53 7.20
CA ARG A 184 -15.10 11.56 6.15
C ARG A 184 -13.74 11.70 5.48
N SER A 185 -12.65 11.72 6.26
CA SER A 185 -11.29 11.85 5.74
C SER A 185 -10.93 10.65 4.85
N GLN A 186 -11.26 9.45 5.30
CA GLN A 186 -10.99 8.20 4.57
C GLN A 186 -11.83 8.10 3.29
N GLU A 187 -13.13 8.41 3.33
CA GLU A 187 -14.00 8.38 2.15
C GLU A 187 -13.56 9.40 1.08
N MET A 188 -13.13 10.59 1.48
CA MET A 188 -12.62 11.60 0.53
C MET A 188 -11.37 11.07 -0.19
N VAL A 189 -10.39 10.50 0.54
CA VAL A 189 -9.18 9.98 -0.09
C VAL A 189 -9.48 8.76 -0.97
N LYS A 190 -10.41 7.89 -0.57
CA LYS A 190 -10.88 6.78 -1.43
C LYS A 190 -11.46 7.28 -2.76
N MET A 191 -12.28 8.34 -2.75
CA MET A 191 -12.80 8.95 -3.97
C MET A 191 -11.68 9.49 -4.87
N LEU A 192 -10.66 10.12 -4.29
CA LEU A 192 -9.52 10.65 -5.03
C LEU A 192 -8.68 9.56 -5.70
N MET A 193 -8.63 8.35 -5.11
CA MET A 193 -7.89 7.21 -5.65
C MET A 193 -8.57 6.56 -6.87
N LEU A 194 -9.87 6.81 -7.10
CA LEU A 194 -10.61 6.18 -8.20
C LEU A 194 -10.07 6.66 -9.56
N GLN A 195 -9.62 5.72 -10.37
CA GLN A 195 -9.06 5.97 -11.71
C GLN A 195 -10.00 5.47 -12.83
N THR A 196 -10.63 4.32 -12.62
CA THR A 196 -11.53 3.71 -13.61
C THR A 196 -12.76 3.17 -12.92
N ALA A 197 -13.94 3.43 -13.51
CA ALA A 197 -15.19 2.80 -13.13
C ALA A 197 -15.98 2.51 -14.40
N ASN A 198 -16.32 1.25 -14.62
CA ASN A 198 -17.15 0.77 -15.74
C ASN A 198 -18.08 -0.36 -15.27
N ALA A 199 -18.76 -1.03 -16.20
CA ALA A 199 -19.70 -2.10 -15.86
C ALA A 199 -19.02 -3.35 -15.26
N ASN A 200 -17.76 -3.61 -15.59
CA ASN A 200 -17.04 -4.81 -15.20
C ASN A 200 -16.27 -4.64 -13.89
N TYR A 201 -15.62 -3.47 -13.70
CA TYR A 201 -14.76 -3.24 -12.53
C TYR A 201 -14.65 -1.76 -12.15
N LYS A 202 -14.20 -1.55 -10.92
CA LYS A 202 -13.68 -0.26 -10.45
C LYS A 202 -12.23 -0.46 -10.02
N MET A 203 -11.36 0.43 -10.45
CA MET A 203 -9.94 0.39 -10.08
C MET A 203 -9.51 1.72 -9.47
N SER A 204 -8.98 1.65 -8.26
CA SER A 204 -8.48 2.78 -7.48
C SER A 204 -7.02 2.56 -7.17
N TYR A 205 -6.17 3.52 -7.50
CA TYR A 205 -4.75 3.40 -7.18
C TYR A 205 -4.05 4.76 -7.10
N LYS A 206 -2.87 4.75 -6.49
CA LYS A 206 -1.91 5.84 -6.48
C LYS A 206 -0.57 5.35 -6.99
N THR A 207 0.11 6.19 -7.78
CA THR A 207 1.46 5.92 -8.26
C THR A 207 2.48 6.77 -7.50
N GLY A 208 3.72 6.28 -7.41
CA GLY A 208 4.87 7.02 -6.92
C GLY A 208 6.09 6.75 -7.80
N LEU A 209 6.95 7.74 -7.97
CA LEU A 209 8.21 7.62 -8.69
C LEU A 209 9.30 8.31 -7.88
N ASN A 210 10.40 7.62 -7.65
CA ASN A 210 11.60 8.15 -7.03
C ASN A 210 12.84 7.77 -7.84
N TYR A 211 13.82 8.67 -7.91
CA TYR A 211 15.08 8.45 -8.59
C TYR A 211 16.18 8.12 -7.57
N LYS A 212 16.98 7.10 -7.87
CA LYS A 212 18.12 6.68 -7.05
C LYS A 212 19.41 7.29 -7.59
N GLN A 213 20.40 7.45 -6.72
CA GLN A 213 21.70 7.97 -7.09
C GLN A 213 22.48 7.12 -8.12
N ASN A 214 22.16 5.82 -8.20
CA ASN A 214 22.79 4.88 -9.13
C ASN A 214 22.21 4.94 -10.57
N GLY A 215 21.39 5.93 -10.89
CA GLY A 215 20.76 6.07 -12.20
C GLY A 215 19.50 5.21 -12.39
N ASN A 216 19.05 4.49 -11.37
CA ASN A 216 17.79 3.75 -11.40
C ASN A 216 16.63 4.61 -10.88
N ALA A 217 15.41 4.19 -11.20
CA ALA A 217 14.20 4.72 -10.62
C ALA A 217 13.38 3.59 -9.97
N VAL A 218 12.67 3.95 -8.90
CA VAL A 218 11.71 3.08 -8.21
C VAL A 218 10.31 3.59 -8.50
N VAL A 219 9.43 2.72 -8.98
CA VAL A 219 8.03 3.01 -9.21
C VAL A 219 7.15 2.21 -8.26
N TRP A 220 6.15 2.88 -7.70
CA TRP A 220 5.09 2.29 -6.91
C TRP A 220 3.76 2.40 -7.63
N ILE A 221 2.95 1.34 -7.56
CA ILE A 221 1.53 1.37 -7.90
C ILE A 221 0.80 0.59 -6.81
N ILE A 222 0.01 1.28 -6.00
CA ILE A 222 -0.68 0.69 -4.85
C ILE A 222 -2.16 1.00 -4.89
N GLY A 223 -3.01 0.04 -4.58
CA GLY A 223 -4.45 0.27 -4.64
C GLY A 223 -5.28 -1.00 -4.55
N TRP A 224 -6.45 -0.95 -5.16
CA TRP A 224 -7.39 -2.07 -5.22
C TRP A 224 -8.18 -2.07 -6.54
N ILE A 225 -8.66 -3.25 -6.89
CA ILE A 225 -9.64 -3.47 -7.96
C ILE A 225 -10.87 -4.16 -7.36
N GLU A 226 -12.05 -3.72 -7.74
CA GLU A 226 -13.33 -4.31 -7.34
C GLU A 226 -13.99 -4.91 -8.57
N GLU A 227 -14.29 -6.19 -8.52
CA GLU A 227 -15.18 -6.89 -9.46
C GLU A 227 -16.32 -7.58 -8.68
N ASN A 228 -17.52 -7.54 -9.20
CA ASN A 228 -18.69 -8.14 -8.54
C ASN A 228 -18.87 -7.74 -7.07
N LYS A 229 -18.51 -6.49 -6.71
CA LYS A 229 -18.49 -5.95 -5.34
C LYS A 229 -17.46 -6.61 -4.41
N HIS A 230 -16.49 -7.33 -4.98
CA HIS A 230 -15.44 -7.99 -4.25
C HIS A 230 -14.12 -7.23 -4.43
N PRO A 231 -13.46 -6.77 -3.34
CA PRO A 231 -12.20 -6.04 -3.44
C PRO A 231 -10.99 -6.97 -3.42
N TYR A 232 -10.03 -6.65 -4.27
CA TYR A 232 -8.69 -7.22 -4.32
C TYR A 232 -7.67 -6.11 -4.18
N PHE A 233 -6.75 -6.23 -3.24
CA PHE A 233 -5.75 -5.21 -2.93
C PHE A 233 -4.42 -5.58 -3.57
N PHE A 234 -3.76 -4.62 -4.18
CA PHE A 234 -2.48 -4.88 -4.85
C PHE A 234 -1.41 -3.84 -4.53
N VAL A 235 -0.18 -4.29 -4.59
CA VAL A 235 1.03 -3.45 -4.59
C VAL A 235 1.98 -3.99 -5.65
N LEU A 236 2.39 -3.14 -6.56
CA LEU A 236 3.52 -3.34 -7.45
C LEU A 236 4.61 -2.35 -7.06
N GLN A 237 5.80 -2.85 -6.76
CA GLN A 237 7.03 -2.08 -6.63
C GLN A 237 7.98 -2.54 -7.72
N THR A 238 8.49 -1.62 -8.52
CA THR A 238 9.46 -1.91 -9.58
C THR A 238 10.68 -1.03 -9.47
N GLU A 239 11.81 -1.53 -9.97
CA GLU A 239 13.05 -0.79 -10.14
C GLU A 239 13.63 -1.10 -11.52
N GLY A 240 14.14 -0.06 -12.20
CA GLY A 240 14.79 -0.17 -13.49
C GLY A 240 15.58 1.09 -13.82
N ALA A 241 16.23 1.12 -14.99
CA ALA A 241 16.93 2.31 -15.46
C ALA A 241 15.98 3.51 -15.52
N ALA A 242 16.43 4.66 -15.02
CA ALA A 242 15.62 5.88 -15.05
C ALA A 242 15.39 6.33 -16.50
N SER A 243 14.13 6.28 -16.92
CA SER A 243 13.67 6.73 -18.23
C SER A 243 12.32 7.43 -18.11
N SER A 244 11.95 8.22 -19.10
CA SER A 244 10.63 8.88 -19.14
C SER A 244 9.48 7.89 -19.22
N ASP A 245 9.72 6.64 -19.63
CA ASP A 245 8.71 5.60 -19.84
C ASP A 245 8.58 4.58 -18.71
N ILE A 246 9.42 4.64 -17.68
CA ILE A 246 9.44 3.62 -16.61
C ILE A 246 8.09 3.49 -15.87
N LYS A 247 7.33 4.59 -15.72
CA LYS A 247 5.99 4.56 -15.14
C LYS A 247 5.00 3.79 -16.02
N ASN A 248 5.04 4.00 -17.34
CA ASN A 248 4.17 3.31 -18.28
C ASN A 248 4.54 1.84 -18.40
N ALA A 249 5.82 1.51 -18.39
CA ALA A 249 6.31 0.13 -18.36
C ALA A 249 5.80 -0.60 -17.09
N SER A 250 5.88 0.04 -15.92
CA SER A 250 5.37 -0.51 -14.67
C SER A 250 3.84 -0.68 -14.67
N MET A 251 3.10 0.29 -15.26
CA MET A 251 1.65 0.18 -15.38
C MET A 251 1.25 -0.94 -16.36
N SER A 252 1.96 -1.09 -17.47
CA SER A 252 1.74 -2.16 -18.44
C SER A 252 2.00 -3.53 -17.80
N LEU A 253 3.06 -3.64 -16.98
CA LEU A 253 3.37 -4.84 -16.20
C LEU A 253 2.24 -5.18 -15.22
N LEU A 254 1.74 -4.20 -14.44
CA LEU A 254 0.61 -4.40 -13.54
C LEU A 254 -0.62 -4.92 -14.30
N ASN A 255 -0.99 -4.27 -15.40
CA ASN A 255 -2.15 -4.66 -16.20
C ASN A 255 -2.00 -6.08 -16.77
N LYS A 256 -0.79 -6.47 -17.20
CA LYS A 256 -0.50 -7.82 -17.70
C LYS A 256 -0.70 -8.87 -16.59
N ILE A 257 -0.19 -8.59 -15.38
CA ILE A 257 -0.36 -9.48 -14.22
C ILE A 257 -1.85 -9.58 -13.82
N LEU A 258 -2.55 -8.45 -13.70
CA LEU A 258 -3.98 -8.46 -13.33
C LEU A 258 -4.82 -9.19 -14.38
N LYS A 259 -4.53 -9.02 -15.67
CA LYS A 259 -5.20 -9.75 -16.75
C LYS A 259 -4.98 -11.27 -16.65
N GLU A 260 -3.76 -11.71 -16.35
CA GLU A 260 -3.47 -13.14 -16.14
C GLU A 260 -4.22 -13.71 -14.93
N GLN A 261 -4.44 -12.89 -13.91
CA GLN A 261 -5.28 -13.24 -12.76
C GLN A 261 -6.79 -13.23 -13.08
N GLY A 262 -7.20 -12.91 -14.30
CA GLY A 262 -8.59 -12.94 -14.77
C GLY A 262 -9.38 -11.66 -14.49
N PHE A 263 -8.71 -10.54 -14.16
CA PHE A 263 -9.37 -9.25 -13.97
C PHE A 263 -9.73 -8.56 -15.29
N PHE A 264 -10.57 -7.51 -15.19
CA PHE A 264 -11.08 -6.60 -16.22
C PHE A 264 -12.31 -7.12 -17.01
N GLU A 265 -12.70 -8.36 -16.82
CA GLU A 265 -13.83 -8.96 -17.53
C GLU A 265 -15.12 -9.03 -16.68
N GLY A 266 -15.08 -8.64 -15.40
CA GLY A 266 -16.22 -8.72 -14.48
C GLY A 266 -16.60 -10.16 -14.09
N LYS A 267 -15.63 -11.06 -14.11
CA LYS A 267 -15.84 -12.51 -13.83
C LYS A 267 -15.26 -12.95 -12.48
N ARG A 268 -14.54 -12.07 -11.81
CA ARG A 268 -13.91 -12.34 -10.51
C ARG A 268 -14.82 -12.00 -9.34
#